data_36cd085eb1a635109a6515638ec81ae6
#
_entry.id   36cd085eb1a635109a6515638ec81ae6
#
_cell.length_a   1.000
_cell.length_b   1.000
_cell.length_c   1.000
_cell.angle_alpha   90.00
_cell.angle_beta   90.00
_cell.angle_gamma   90.00
#
_symmetry.space_group_name_H-M   'P 1'
#
loop_
_entity.id
_entity.type
_entity.pdbx_description
1 polymer ?
#
loop_
_entity_poly.entity_id
_entity_poly.type
_entity_poly.pdbx_seq_one_letter_code
_entity_poly.pdbx_strand_id
1 'polypeptide(L)'
;MVTVNNSVLSTPDPEFKTTFNIQEIHQLLPHRHPFALVDRIIDYVPGEKAVGIKNVTYNEPFFPGHIPDFPLMPGVLMVEAMAQVGGVILVQLPGMTGKFFAFAGIDKVRFRRPVTPGDRLTMTVELLSLKQNRIAKMQGRGEVDGELAVKGEMMFSLIEKSTQY
;
A
#
# COMPACT_ATOMS: atom_id res chain seq x y z
N MET A 1 -14.04 -53.78 24.45
CA MET A 1 -13.16 -53.15 23.44
C MET A 1 -13.60 -51.72 23.26
N VAL A 2 -12.85 -50.78 23.82
CA VAL A 2 -13.14 -49.35 23.70
C VAL A 2 -12.17 -48.81 22.67
N THR A 3 -12.71 -48.33 21.54
CA THR A 3 -11.95 -47.71 20.47
C THR A 3 -11.68 -46.24 20.86
N VAL A 4 -10.42 -45.90 21.13
CA VAL A 4 -9.98 -44.52 21.38
C VAL A 4 -9.81 -43.85 20.02
N ASN A 5 -10.68 -42.85 19.74
CA ASN A 5 -10.57 -42.01 18.58
C ASN A 5 -9.47 -40.98 18.85
N ASN A 6 -8.31 -41.15 18.23
CA ASN A 6 -7.27 -40.13 18.19
C ASN A 6 -7.70 -39.01 17.21
N SER A 7 -8.36 -37.97 17.72
CA SER A 7 -8.48 -36.72 17.01
C SER A 7 -7.09 -36.05 16.98
N VAL A 8 -6.47 -36.11 15.81
CA VAL A 8 -5.27 -35.29 15.50
C VAL A 8 -5.68 -33.84 15.64
N LEU A 9 -5.22 -33.19 16.71
CA LEU A 9 -5.26 -31.75 16.87
C LEU A 9 -4.38 -31.17 15.74
N SER A 10 -5.02 -30.65 14.70
CA SER A 10 -4.34 -29.84 13.70
C SER A 10 -3.74 -28.64 14.42
N THR A 11 -2.42 -28.52 14.40
CA THR A 11 -1.76 -27.27 14.78
C THR A 11 -2.35 -26.14 13.96
N PRO A 12 -2.78 -25.01 14.56
CA PRO A 12 -3.24 -23.88 13.77
C PRO A 12 -2.09 -23.47 12.85
N ASP A 13 -2.44 -23.27 11.55
CA ASP A 13 -1.53 -22.66 10.59
C ASP A 13 -0.95 -21.38 11.20
N PRO A 14 0.34 -21.07 10.95
CA PRO A 14 0.94 -19.85 11.47
C PRO A 14 0.07 -18.68 11.02
N GLU A 15 -0.56 -18.00 11.98
CA GLU A 15 -1.47 -16.89 11.75
C GLU A 15 -0.67 -15.76 11.08
N PHE A 16 -0.85 -15.58 9.78
CA PHE A 16 -0.18 -14.51 9.05
C PHE A 16 -0.58 -13.16 9.63
N LYS A 17 0.42 -12.32 9.85
CA LYS A 17 0.18 -10.96 10.32
C LYS A 17 -0.58 -10.16 9.25
N THR A 18 -1.75 -9.64 9.60
CA THR A 18 -2.66 -8.95 8.68
C THR A 18 -2.68 -7.43 8.86
N THR A 19 -2.00 -6.90 9.87
CA THR A 19 -1.96 -5.47 10.18
C THR A 19 -0.55 -5.00 10.47
N PHE A 20 -0.20 -3.75 10.05
CA PHE A 20 1.10 -3.15 10.30
C PHE A 20 0.94 -1.72 10.79
N ASN A 21 1.61 -1.38 11.88
CA ASN A 21 1.71 0.00 12.37
C ASN A 21 2.80 0.77 11.60
N ILE A 22 2.93 2.08 11.86
CA ILE A 22 3.88 2.94 11.13
C ILE A 22 5.35 2.50 11.30
N GLN A 23 5.73 2.00 12.48
CA GLN A 23 7.11 1.56 12.71
C GLN A 23 7.44 0.33 11.87
N GLU A 24 6.50 -0.59 11.73
CA GLU A 24 6.63 -1.79 10.89
C GLU A 24 6.61 -1.45 9.40
N ILE A 25 5.77 -0.51 8.98
CA ILE A 25 5.77 0.02 7.60
C ILE A 25 7.13 0.63 7.28
N HIS A 26 7.73 1.38 8.20
CA HIS A 26 9.07 1.96 8.03
C HIS A 26 10.20 0.91 7.95
N GLN A 27 10.00 -0.30 8.48
CA GLN A 27 10.94 -1.41 8.28
C GLN A 27 10.82 -2.03 6.89
N LEU A 28 9.62 -1.97 6.30
CA LEU A 28 9.32 -2.53 4.98
C LEU A 28 9.64 -1.54 3.85
N LEU A 29 9.27 -0.26 4.02
CA LEU A 29 9.39 0.77 3.00
C LEU A 29 10.46 1.81 3.34
N PRO A 30 11.16 2.36 2.33
CA PRO A 30 12.19 3.38 2.53
C PRO A 30 11.63 4.76 2.83
N HIS A 31 10.35 5.00 2.54
CA HIS A 31 9.71 6.32 2.65
C HIS A 31 9.72 6.83 4.09
N ARG A 32 9.98 8.15 4.24
CA ARG A 32 9.99 8.87 5.52
C ARG A 32 9.26 10.20 5.35
N HIS A 33 8.99 10.89 6.47
CA HIS A 33 8.45 12.24 6.42
C HIS A 33 9.30 13.14 5.49
N PRO A 34 8.68 13.95 4.61
CA PRO A 34 7.23 14.18 4.45
C PRO A 34 6.56 13.23 3.43
N PHE A 35 7.24 12.21 2.95
CA PHE A 35 6.79 11.34 1.85
C PHE A 35 6.28 9.96 2.31
N ALA A 36 6.15 9.72 3.60
CA ALA A 36 5.49 8.53 4.14
C ALA A 36 3.96 8.78 4.15
N LEU A 37 3.26 8.20 3.18
CA LEU A 37 1.84 8.47 2.93
C LEU A 37 0.90 7.33 3.36
N VAL A 38 1.37 6.43 4.22
CA VAL A 38 0.58 5.33 4.79
C VAL A 38 0.78 5.31 6.29
N ASP A 39 -0.30 5.52 7.06
CA ASP A 39 -0.25 5.57 8.51
C ASP A 39 -0.37 4.17 9.14
N ARG A 40 -1.09 3.27 8.49
CA ARG A 40 -1.31 1.89 8.93
C ARG A 40 -1.75 0.99 7.77
N ILE A 41 -1.37 -0.28 7.82
CA ILE A 41 -2.03 -1.35 7.08
C ILE A 41 -3.05 -2.00 8.01
N ILE A 42 -4.30 -2.07 7.58
CA ILE A 42 -5.44 -2.56 8.38
C ILE A 42 -5.94 -3.93 7.94
N ASP A 43 -5.56 -4.37 6.74
CA ASP A 43 -5.80 -5.71 6.22
C ASP A 43 -4.69 -6.07 5.23
N TYR A 44 -4.24 -7.33 5.27
CA TYR A 44 -3.17 -7.80 4.40
C TYR A 44 -3.35 -9.29 4.09
N VAL A 45 -3.33 -9.61 2.82
CA VAL A 45 -3.28 -10.98 2.30
C VAL A 45 -1.96 -11.16 1.56
N PRO A 46 -1.07 -12.06 2.05
CA PRO A 46 0.27 -12.24 1.49
C PRO A 46 0.25 -12.47 -0.02
N GLY A 47 0.99 -11.65 -0.77
CA GLY A 47 1.12 -11.77 -2.22
C GLY A 47 -0.11 -11.37 -3.04
N GLU A 48 -1.20 -10.94 -2.41
CA GLU A 48 -2.46 -10.67 -3.09
C GLU A 48 -2.92 -9.21 -2.90
N LYS A 49 -3.16 -8.82 -1.64
CA LYS A 49 -3.87 -7.58 -1.33
C LYS A 49 -3.36 -6.91 -0.06
N ALA A 50 -3.42 -5.59 -0.02
CA ALA A 50 -3.29 -4.82 1.21
C ALA A 50 -4.32 -3.69 1.25
N VAL A 51 -4.77 -3.36 2.46
CA VAL A 51 -5.60 -2.19 2.72
C VAL A 51 -4.85 -1.28 3.69
N GLY A 52 -4.50 -0.10 3.20
CA GLY A 52 -3.81 0.93 3.99
C GLY A 52 -4.71 2.12 4.27
N ILE A 53 -4.36 2.89 5.28
CA ILE A 53 -5.02 4.16 5.58
C ILE A 53 -4.03 5.31 5.62
N LYS A 54 -4.48 6.49 5.18
CA LYS A 54 -3.85 7.79 5.40
C LYS A 54 -4.87 8.72 6.07
N ASN A 55 -4.56 9.21 7.25
CA ASN A 55 -5.31 10.29 7.87
C ASN A 55 -4.83 11.62 7.31
N VAL A 56 -5.71 12.34 6.66
CA VAL A 56 -5.36 13.61 6.01
C VAL A 56 -5.61 14.74 6.99
N THR A 57 -4.53 15.36 7.49
CA THR A 57 -4.62 16.49 8.42
C THR A 57 -4.21 17.79 7.74
N TYR A 58 -4.67 18.93 8.28
CA TYR A 58 -4.25 20.25 7.78
C TYR A 58 -2.73 20.51 7.93
N ASN A 59 -2.06 19.76 8.79
CA ASN A 59 -0.61 19.86 8.99
C ASN A 59 0.23 19.13 7.91
N GLU A 60 -0.39 18.55 6.91
CA GLU A 60 0.35 17.95 5.80
C GLU A 60 1.12 19.02 5.01
N PRO A 61 2.38 18.78 4.68
CA PRO A 61 3.28 19.79 4.11
C PRO A 61 2.88 20.26 2.70
N PHE A 62 2.00 19.52 2.01
CA PHE A 62 1.56 19.89 0.67
C PHE A 62 0.43 20.94 0.64
N PHE A 63 -0.36 21.11 1.71
CA PHE A 63 -1.48 22.05 1.70
C PHE A 63 -1.07 23.51 1.51
N PRO A 64 -0.01 24.04 2.15
CA PRO A 64 0.41 25.43 1.92
C PRO A 64 0.84 25.74 0.49
N GLY A 65 1.29 24.72 -0.25
CA GLY A 65 1.88 24.91 -1.58
C GLY A 65 1.01 24.43 -2.74
N HIS A 66 0.01 23.61 -2.50
CA HIS A 66 -0.81 23.04 -3.59
C HIS A 66 -1.90 24.02 -4.05
N ILE A 67 -2.92 24.24 -3.25
CA ILE A 67 -3.99 25.22 -3.50
C ILE A 67 -4.33 25.88 -2.15
N PRO A 68 -3.62 26.95 -1.76
CA PRO A 68 -3.70 27.50 -0.40
C PRO A 68 -5.12 27.86 0.05
N ASP A 69 -5.93 28.45 -0.84
CA ASP A 69 -7.29 28.90 -0.53
C ASP A 69 -8.32 27.76 -0.59
N PHE A 70 -7.93 26.59 -1.06
CA PHE A 70 -8.78 25.40 -1.14
C PHE A 70 -7.94 24.15 -0.78
N PRO A 71 -7.81 23.82 0.50
CA PRO A 71 -6.97 22.71 0.94
C PRO A 71 -7.45 21.37 0.39
N LEU A 72 -6.78 20.90 -0.63
CA LEU A 72 -7.06 19.69 -1.38
C LEU A 72 -5.81 18.83 -1.43
N MET A 73 -5.91 17.56 -1.08
CA MET A 73 -4.81 16.60 -1.25
C MET A 73 -4.49 16.45 -2.74
N PRO A 74 -3.23 16.63 -3.16
CA PRO A 74 -2.85 16.42 -4.55
C PRO A 74 -3.22 15.02 -5.02
N GLY A 75 -3.92 14.92 -6.16
CA GLY A 75 -4.36 13.63 -6.69
C GLY A 75 -3.19 12.66 -6.94
N VAL A 76 -2.06 13.18 -7.41
CA VAL A 76 -0.85 12.38 -7.63
C VAL A 76 -0.29 11.78 -6.35
N LEU A 77 -0.48 12.44 -5.20
CA LEU A 77 -0.07 11.90 -3.90
C LEU A 77 -1.03 10.81 -3.40
N MET A 78 -2.30 10.82 -3.80
CA MET A 78 -3.19 9.68 -3.57
C MET A 78 -2.73 8.44 -4.34
N VAL A 79 -2.26 8.62 -5.59
CA VAL A 79 -1.69 7.52 -6.38
C VAL A 79 -0.40 7.01 -5.72
N GLU A 80 0.47 7.90 -5.28
CA GLU A 80 1.69 7.53 -4.55
C GLU A 80 1.37 6.79 -3.24
N ALA A 81 0.37 7.24 -2.48
CA ALA A 81 -0.05 6.55 -1.26
C ALA A 81 -0.52 5.11 -1.54
N MET A 82 -1.31 4.91 -2.62
CA MET A 82 -1.67 3.56 -3.09
C MET A 82 -0.44 2.75 -3.50
N ALA A 83 0.54 3.38 -4.16
CA ALA A 83 1.80 2.72 -4.51
C ALA A 83 2.58 2.23 -3.30
N GLN A 84 2.61 3.01 -2.23
CA GLN A 84 3.24 2.61 -0.98
C GLN A 84 2.50 1.44 -0.31
N VAL A 85 1.17 1.42 -0.32
CA VAL A 85 0.39 0.25 0.12
C VAL A 85 0.75 -0.98 -0.71
N GLY A 86 0.84 -0.84 -2.04
CA GLY A 86 1.31 -1.91 -2.93
C GLY A 86 2.75 -2.35 -2.66
N GLY A 87 3.61 -1.41 -2.31
CA GLY A 87 4.99 -1.69 -1.91
C GLY A 87 5.08 -2.65 -0.72
N VAL A 88 4.18 -2.54 0.26
CA VAL A 88 4.10 -3.47 1.40
C VAL A 88 3.86 -4.90 0.93
N ILE A 89 3.07 -5.11 -0.13
CA ILE A 89 2.86 -6.44 -0.71
C ILE A 89 4.16 -6.94 -1.36
N LEU A 90 4.79 -6.11 -2.21
CA LEU A 90 5.93 -6.51 -3.04
C LEU A 90 7.16 -6.88 -2.22
N VAL A 91 7.50 -6.09 -1.20
CA VAL A 91 8.73 -6.31 -0.42
C VAL A 91 8.66 -7.55 0.48
N GLN A 92 7.48 -8.09 0.71
CA GLN A 92 7.26 -9.31 1.50
C GLN A 92 7.15 -10.58 0.64
N LEU A 93 7.18 -10.45 -0.69
CA LEU A 93 7.24 -11.61 -1.57
C LEU A 93 8.58 -12.35 -1.42
N PRO A 94 8.61 -13.68 -1.63
CA PRO A 94 9.84 -14.45 -1.56
C PRO A 94 10.95 -13.86 -2.44
N GLY A 95 12.12 -13.63 -1.86
CA GLY A 95 13.30 -13.08 -2.55
C GLY A 95 13.24 -11.57 -2.85
N MET A 96 12.26 -10.83 -2.31
CA MET A 96 12.11 -9.38 -2.53
C MET A 96 12.56 -8.52 -1.35
N THR A 97 12.86 -9.11 -0.21
CA THR A 97 13.34 -8.38 0.97
C THR A 97 14.55 -7.51 0.63
N GLY A 98 14.48 -6.22 0.99
CA GLY A 98 15.57 -5.26 0.74
C GLY A 98 15.70 -4.78 -0.71
N LYS A 99 14.82 -5.19 -1.60
CA LYS A 99 14.76 -4.69 -2.97
C LYS A 99 13.82 -3.49 -3.08
N PHE A 100 14.06 -2.64 -4.09
CA PHE A 100 13.24 -1.47 -4.36
C PHE A 100 12.49 -1.64 -5.66
N PHE A 101 11.27 -1.13 -5.64
CA PHE A 101 10.44 -1.00 -6.83
C PHE A 101 10.16 0.48 -7.07
N ALA A 102 10.31 0.92 -8.32
CA ALA A 102 9.91 2.26 -8.73
C ALA A 102 8.77 2.20 -9.73
N PHE A 103 8.03 3.30 -9.82
CA PHE A 103 7.02 3.43 -10.86
C PHE A 103 7.62 3.24 -12.26
N ALA A 104 7.01 2.35 -13.05
CA ALA A 104 7.29 2.16 -14.47
C ALA A 104 6.13 2.65 -15.34
N GLY A 105 4.93 2.79 -14.77
CA GLY A 105 3.78 3.30 -15.48
C GLY A 105 2.57 3.46 -14.55
N ILE A 106 1.65 4.34 -14.98
CA ILE A 106 0.39 4.63 -14.30
C ILE A 106 -0.68 4.70 -15.39
N ASP A 107 -1.70 3.85 -15.28
CA ASP A 107 -2.76 3.73 -16.27
C ASP A 107 -4.15 3.89 -15.64
N LYS A 108 -5.12 4.32 -16.46
CA LYS A 108 -6.54 4.36 -16.12
C LYS A 108 -6.87 5.10 -14.83
N VAL A 109 -6.04 6.05 -14.43
CA VAL A 109 -6.27 6.84 -13.22
C VAL A 109 -7.49 7.73 -13.41
N ARG A 110 -8.35 7.74 -12.40
CA ARG A 110 -9.52 8.60 -12.30
C ARG A 110 -9.67 9.12 -10.87
N PHE A 111 -9.81 10.41 -10.75
CA PHE A 111 -10.18 11.12 -9.53
C PHE A 111 -11.67 11.39 -9.54
N ARG A 112 -12.39 11.08 -8.48
CA ARG A 112 -13.84 11.14 -8.42
C ARG A 112 -14.36 12.07 -7.33
N ARG A 113 -13.63 12.15 -6.22
CA ARG A 113 -13.97 12.95 -5.06
C ARG A 113 -12.71 13.69 -4.58
N PRO A 114 -12.80 14.99 -4.24
CA PRO A 114 -11.72 15.67 -3.53
C PRO A 114 -11.50 15.03 -2.16
N VAL A 115 -10.23 14.99 -1.74
CA VAL A 115 -9.82 14.58 -0.40
C VAL A 115 -9.25 15.79 0.32
N THR A 116 -9.80 16.10 1.48
CA THR A 116 -9.55 17.34 2.23
C THR A 116 -9.12 17.07 3.66
N PRO A 117 -8.60 18.06 4.40
CA PRO A 117 -8.28 17.89 5.81
C PRO A 117 -9.48 17.39 6.63
N GLY A 118 -9.24 16.36 7.44
CA GLY A 118 -10.26 15.66 8.21
C GLY A 118 -10.72 14.34 7.59
N ASP A 119 -10.43 14.11 6.30
CA ASP A 119 -10.73 12.84 5.63
C ASP A 119 -9.77 11.73 6.08
N ARG A 120 -10.27 10.48 6.09
CA ARG A 120 -9.48 9.27 6.18
C ARG A 120 -9.55 8.54 4.84
N LEU A 121 -8.45 8.60 4.10
CA LEU A 121 -8.32 7.87 2.84
C LEU A 121 -8.01 6.39 3.12
N THR A 122 -8.92 5.50 2.77
CA THR A 122 -8.74 4.04 2.84
C THR A 122 -8.39 3.52 1.45
N MET A 123 -7.25 2.86 1.33
CA MET A 123 -6.66 2.45 0.05
C MET A 123 -6.58 0.93 -0.03
N THR A 124 -7.30 0.33 -0.95
CA THR A 124 -7.20 -1.10 -1.28
C THR A 124 -6.34 -1.26 -2.52
N VAL A 125 -5.29 -2.08 -2.43
CA VAL A 125 -4.39 -2.39 -3.54
C VAL A 125 -4.28 -3.89 -3.70
N GLU A 126 -4.38 -4.36 -4.95
CA GLU A 126 -4.33 -5.77 -5.32
C GLU A 126 -3.20 -6.02 -6.33
N LEU A 127 -2.44 -7.08 -6.13
CA LEU A 127 -1.42 -7.52 -7.07
C LEU A 127 -2.08 -8.29 -8.21
N LEU A 128 -2.03 -7.75 -9.43
CA LEU A 128 -2.59 -8.39 -10.62
C LEU A 128 -1.63 -9.37 -11.27
N SER A 129 -0.34 -9.02 -11.30
CA SER A 129 0.71 -9.89 -11.85
C SER A 129 2.10 -9.46 -11.39
N LEU A 130 2.99 -10.45 -11.31
CA LEU A 130 4.42 -10.25 -11.14
C LEU A 130 5.17 -11.05 -12.20
N LYS A 131 5.80 -10.37 -13.17
CA LYS A 131 6.53 -11.00 -14.26
C LYS A 131 8.01 -11.07 -13.93
N GLN A 132 8.59 -12.30 -14.03
CA GLN A 132 10.01 -12.57 -13.84
C GLN A 132 10.59 -11.96 -12.53
N ASN A 133 9.76 -11.82 -11.51
CA ASN A 133 10.12 -11.13 -10.26
C ASN A 133 10.68 -9.69 -10.44
N ARG A 134 10.36 -9.03 -11.55
CA ARG A 134 10.90 -7.71 -11.92
C ARG A 134 9.85 -6.65 -12.22
N ILE A 135 8.73 -7.04 -12.80
CA ILE A 135 7.67 -6.09 -13.20
C ILE A 135 6.38 -6.51 -12.50
N ALA A 136 5.92 -5.69 -11.59
CA ALA A 136 4.65 -5.87 -10.91
C ALA A 136 3.58 -4.96 -11.52
N LYS A 137 2.38 -5.50 -11.72
CA LYS A 137 1.19 -4.72 -12.08
C LYS A 137 0.18 -4.84 -10.95
N MET A 138 -0.35 -3.71 -10.51
CA MET A 138 -1.31 -3.60 -9.42
C MET A 138 -2.51 -2.75 -9.81
N GLN A 139 -3.63 -3.01 -9.17
CA GLN A 139 -4.81 -2.18 -9.20
C GLN A 139 -5.02 -1.56 -7.83
N GLY A 140 -5.28 -0.25 -7.80
CA GLY A 140 -5.55 0.49 -6.57
C GLY A 140 -6.86 1.24 -6.63
N ARG A 141 -7.51 1.35 -5.46
CA ARG A 141 -8.66 2.23 -5.21
C ARG A 141 -8.53 2.88 -3.85
N GLY A 142 -8.82 4.17 -3.77
CA GLY A 142 -8.87 4.94 -2.53
C GLY A 142 -10.27 5.49 -2.31
N GLU A 143 -10.77 5.37 -1.08
CA GLU A 143 -12.12 5.74 -0.68
C GLU A 143 -12.10 6.58 0.59
N VAL A 144 -13.06 7.47 0.72
CA VAL A 144 -13.35 8.20 1.96
C VAL A 144 -14.81 7.95 2.29
N ASP A 145 -15.07 7.42 3.50
CA ASP A 145 -16.40 7.05 3.98
C ASP A 145 -17.18 6.12 3.01
N GLY A 146 -16.44 5.22 2.32
CA GLY A 146 -16.98 4.29 1.33
C GLY A 146 -17.23 4.91 -0.06
N GLU A 147 -16.99 6.21 -0.25
CA GLU A 147 -17.11 6.87 -1.53
C GLU A 147 -15.77 6.86 -2.28
N LEU A 148 -15.79 6.47 -3.55
CA LEU A 148 -14.59 6.39 -4.38
C LEU A 148 -13.97 7.78 -4.61
N ALA A 149 -12.75 7.98 -4.13
CA ALA A 149 -11.97 9.19 -4.36
C ALA A 149 -10.99 9.03 -5.54
N VAL A 150 -10.29 7.93 -5.61
CA VAL A 150 -9.30 7.65 -6.66
C VAL A 150 -9.28 6.16 -7.01
N LYS A 151 -9.00 5.85 -8.27
CA LYS A 151 -8.66 4.50 -8.73
C LYS A 151 -7.67 4.54 -9.88
N GLY A 152 -6.91 3.46 -10.07
CA GLY A 152 -5.99 3.34 -11.20
C GLY A 152 -5.24 2.02 -11.20
N GLU A 153 -4.50 1.80 -12.28
CA GLU A 153 -3.54 0.71 -12.40
C GLU A 153 -2.12 1.29 -12.26
N MET A 154 -1.26 0.58 -11.58
CA MET A 154 0.12 0.98 -11.30
C MET A 154 1.05 -0.13 -11.75
N MET A 155 2.12 0.23 -12.44
CA MET A 155 3.18 -0.69 -12.84
C MET A 155 4.48 -0.29 -12.15
N PHE A 156 5.17 -1.29 -11.61
CA PHE A 156 6.43 -1.10 -10.91
C PHE A 156 7.51 -1.95 -11.56
N SER A 157 8.72 -1.41 -11.60
CA SER A 157 9.92 -2.13 -12.01
C SER A 157 10.88 -2.26 -10.84
N LEU A 158 11.46 -3.45 -10.68
CA LEU A 158 12.53 -3.68 -9.74
C LEU A 158 13.76 -2.84 -10.14
N ILE A 159 14.28 -2.06 -9.19
CA ILE A 159 15.57 -1.37 -9.32
C ILE A 159 16.62 -2.20 -8.60
N GLU A 160 17.65 -2.61 -9.34
CA GLU A 160 18.86 -3.15 -8.75
C GLU A 160 19.72 -1.98 -8.29
N LYS A 161 20.15 -1.98 -7.02
CA LYS A 161 21.17 -1.03 -6.57
C LYS A 161 22.45 -1.31 -7.34
N SER A 162 22.67 -0.57 -8.43
CA SER A 162 24.02 -0.46 -8.98
C SER A 162 24.86 0.31 -7.96
N THR A 163 25.98 -0.25 -7.55
CA THR A 163 26.88 0.26 -6.52
C THR A 163 27.67 1.49 -7.00
N GLN A 164 27.06 2.37 -7.80
CA GLN A 164 27.72 3.58 -8.31
C GLN A 164 26.74 4.73 -8.46
N TYR A 165 26.75 5.60 -7.48
CA TYR A 165 26.63 7.05 -7.64
C TYR A 165 27.76 7.69 -6.86
#